data_75e309b6b56f94029125d1173a2f2858
#
_entry.id   75e309b6b56f94029125d1173a2f2858
#
_cell.length_a   1.000
_cell.length_b   1.000
_cell.length_c   1.000
_cell.angle_alpha   90.00
_cell.angle_beta   90.00
_cell.angle_gamma   90.00
#
_symmetry.space_group_name_H-M   'P 1'
#
loop_
_entity.id
_entity.type
_entity.pdbx_description
1 polymer ?
#
loop_
_entity_poly.entity_id
_entity_poly.type
_entity_poly.pdbx_seq_one_letter_code
_entity_poly.pdbx_strand_id
1 'polypeptide(L)'
;PGRMGRPTPGKRVMSGDRLERLTAEADIRQLVARYAVCLDKRDLDGLVALFVPDVQVGRDTTGRRALHDSFATQLATVGVTILNTGTHQIDLGGPGAEDLATGHVYCKAEIQDGDRWIHQAIRYDDTYRRVEGRWLFVRRIHRLFYGAEVGENPLALAPANWPAGHTGMGTLPFEDPTWQDFNSGKDSTAPTDDTGRPL
;
A
#
# COMPACT_ATOMS: atom_id res chain seq x y z
N PRO A 1 36.62 -34.17 49.35
CA PRO A 1 35.25 -33.99 48.89
C PRO A 1 35.19 -32.76 48.01
N GLY A 2 35.17 -33.03 46.70
CA GLY A 2 35.19 -32.00 45.66
C GLY A 2 33.79 -31.38 45.51
N ARG A 3 33.74 -30.07 45.53
CA ARG A 3 32.56 -29.24 45.23
C ARG A 3 32.39 -29.19 43.72
N MET A 4 31.43 -29.92 43.16
CA MET A 4 31.02 -29.71 41.79
C MET A 4 30.37 -28.33 41.64
N GLY A 5 31.02 -27.46 40.85
CA GLY A 5 30.46 -26.17 40.46
C GLY A 5 29.20 -26.36 39.59
N ARG A 6 28.10 -25.68 39.94
CA ARG A 6 26.92 -25.60 39.12
C ARG A 6 27.26 -24.91 37.79
N PRO A 7 26.81 -25.42 36.65
CA PRO A 7 26.95 -24.72 35.39
C PRO A 7 26.16 -23.43 35.46
N THR A 8 26.78 -22.30 35.12
CA THR A 8 26.15 -20.98 34.94
C THR A 8 25.19 -21.08 33.76
N PRO A 9 23.94 -20.57 33.86
CA PRO A 9 23.04 -20.56 32.72
C PRO A 9 23.64 -19.65 31.63
N GLY A 10 24.04 -20.27 30.53
CA GLY A 10 24.54 -19.56 29.35
C GLY A 10 23.54 -18.52 28.89
N LYS A 11 23.99 -17.28 28.77
CA LYS A 11 23.26 -16.19 28.14
C LYS A 11 22.83 -16.69 26.75
N ARG A 12 21.52 -16.96 26.55
CA ARG A 12 20.96 -17.40 25.26
C ARG A 12 21.11 -16.25 24.29
N VAL A 13 22.22 -16.18 23.58
CA VAL A 13 22.41 -15.28 22.45
C VAL A 13 21.36 -15.71 21.45
N MET A 14 20.42 -14.83 21.12
CA MET A 14 19.51 -15.06 20.00
C MET A 14 20.37 -15.35 18.78
N SER A 15 20.18 -16.49 18.11
CA SER A 15 20.99 -16.82 16.94
C SER A 15 20.80 -15.69 15.92
N GLY A 16 21.85 -15.29 15.22
CA GLY A 16 21.82 -14.23 14.19
C GLY A 16 20.64 -14.43 13.24
N ASP A 17 20.38 -15.68 12.85
CA ASP A 17 19.28 -16.08 11.99
C ASP A 17 17.89 -15.62 12.48
N ARG A 18 17.62 -15.70 13.80
CA ARG A 18 16.34 -15.28 14.33
C ARG A 18 16.14 -13.77 14.25
N LEU A 19 17.18 -13.00 14.54
CA LEU A 19 17.15 -11.55 14.44
C LEU A 19 16.96 -11.12 12.98
N GLU A 20 17.68 -11.76 12.07
CA GLU A 20 17.59 -11.50 10.64
C GLU A 20 16.18 -11.77 10.10
N ARG A 21 15.56 -12.90 10.48
CA ARG A 21 14.17 -13.22 10.12
C ARG A 21 13.17 -12.20 10.66
N LEU A 22 13.31 -11.79 11.92
CA LEU A 22 12.44 -10.76 12.51
C LEU A 22 12.57 -9.41 11.81
N THR A 23 13.80 -9.03 11.44
CA THR A 23 14.05 -7.80 10.69
C THR A 23 13.42 -7.88 9.29
N ALA A 24 13.60 -9.00 8.58
CA ALA A 24 12.99 -9.21 7.27
C ALA A 24 11.47 -9.11 7.31
N GLU A 25 10.83 -9.73 8.32
CA GLU A 25 9.38 -9.62 8.49
C GLU A 25 8.93 -8.18 8.79
N ALA A 26 9.69 -7.44 9.61
CA ALA A 26 9.38 -6.04 9.92
C ALA A 26 9.51 -5.16 8.67
N ASP A 27 10.55 -5.36 7.87
CA ASP A 27 10.79 -4.62 6.63
C ASP A 27 9.70 -4.89 5.59
N ILE A 28 9.27 -6.16 5.45
CA ILE A 28 8.18 -6.53 4.53
C ILE A 28 6.84 -5.93 4.99
N ARG A 29 6.56 -5.92 6.31
CA ARG A 29 5.35 -5.22 6.83
C ARG A 29 5.38 -3.74 6.52
N GLN A 30 6.55 -3.11 6.71
CA GLN A 30 6.72 -1.68 6.40
C GLN A 30 6.60 -1.40 4.89
N LEU A 31 7.07 -2.31 4.02
CA LEU A 31 6.90 -2.22 2.58
C LEU A 31 5.41 -2.19 2.19
N VAL A 32 4.59 -3.07 2.79
CA VAL A 32 3.14 -3.12 2.56
C VAL A 32 2.44 -1.84 3.05
N ALA A 33 2.82 -1.33 4.21
CA ALA A 33 2.28 -0.08 4.73
C ALA A 33 2.60 1.12 3.81
N ARG A 34 3.83 1.21 3.32
CA ARG A 34 4.24 2.24 2.35
C ARG A 34 3.45 2.17 1.06
N TYR A 35 3.17 0.96 0.57
CA TYR A 35 2.36 0.78 -0.64
C TYR A 35 0.98 1.44 -0.49
N ALA A 36 0.28 1.19 0.62
CA ALA A 36 -1.02 1.78 0.89
C ALA A 36 -0.94 3.32 0.92
N VAL A 37 0.02 3.86 1.68
CA VAL A 37 0.19 5.32 1.82
C VAL A 37 0.54 5.98 0.48
N CYS A 38 1.49 5.43 -0.30
CA CYS A 38 1.85 5.98 -1.60
C CYS A 38 0.67 5.97 -2.58
N LEU A 39 -0.13 4.88 -2.58
CA LEU A 39 -1.29 4.76 -3.44
C LEU A 39 -2.35 5.80 -3.09
N ASP A 40 -2.70 5.93 -1.81
CA ASP A 40 -3.72 6.87 -1.34
C ASP A 40 -3.31 8.34 -1.60
N LYS A 41 -2.02 8.65 -1.45
CA LYS A 41 -1.45 9.98 -1.73
C LYS A 41 -1.18 10.27 -3.21
N ARG A 42 -1.36 9.29 -4.10
CA ARG A 42 -0.94 9.37 -5.51
C ARG A 42 0.56 9.67 -5.70
N ASP A 43 1.39 9.26 -4.73
CA ASP A 43 2.85 9.27 -4.84
C ASP A 43 3.31 8.12 -5.75
N LEU A 44 3.22 8.32 -7.08
CA LEU A 44 3.51 7.27 -8.05
C LEU A 44 4.99 6.90 -8.07
N ASP A 45 5.88 7.86 -7.89
CA ASP A 45 7.32 7.60 -7.85
C ASP A 45 7.69 6.78 -6.61
N GLY A 46 7.17 7.16 -5.45
CA GLY A 46 7.29 6.38 -4.22
C GLY A 46 6.70 4.98 -4.37
N LEU A 47 5.53 4.86 -5.00
CA LEU A 47 4.83 3.59 -5.21
C LEU A 47 5.65 2.63 -6.07
N VAL A 48 6.15 3.06 -7.22
CA VAL A 48 6.93 2.18 -8.12
C VAL A 48 8.32 1.85 -7.58
N ALA A 49 8.89 2.72 -6.73
CA ALA A 49 10.15 2.44 -6.05
C ALA A 49 10.08 1.26 -5.07
N LEU A 50 8.87 0.86 -4.65
CA LEU A 50 8.62 -0.32 -3.81
C LEU A 50 8.74 -1.65 -4.57
N PHE A 51 8.81 -1.62 -5.89
CA PHE A 51 8.92 -2.81 -6.74
C PHE A 51 10.36 -3.02 -7.23
N VAL A 52 10.68 -4.25 -7.60
CA VAL A 52 11.97 -4.56 -8.23
C VAL A 52 12.14 -3.78 -9.55
N PRO A 53 13.39 -3.43 -9.95
CA PRO A 53 13.61 -2.66 -11.18
C PRO A 53 13.06 -3.34 -12.46
N ASP A 54 13.07 -4.68 -12.48
CA ASP A 54 12.65 -5.54 -13.56
C ASP A 54 11.22 -6.06 -13.42
N VAL A 55 10.36 -5.38 -12.65
CA VAL A 55 8.98 -5.80 -12.39
C VAL A 55 8.21 -6.06 -13.67
N GLN A 56 7.50 -7.21 -13.72
CA GLN A 56 6.64 -7.57 -14.84
C GLN A 56 5.32 -6.80 -14.81
N VAL A 57 5.00 -6.13 -15.92
CA VAL A 57 3.76 -5.36 -16.10
C VAL A 57 3.00 -5.91 -17.31
N GLY A 58 1.91 -6.64 -17.06
CA GLY A 58 1.21 -7.34 -18.13
C GLY A 58 2.03 -8.52 -18.69
N ARG A 59 1.86 -8.83 -19.99
CA ARG A 59 2.49 -10.01 -20.61
C ARG A 59 3.89 -9.73 -21.14
N ASP A 60 4.07 -8.61 -21.84
CA ASP A 60 5.25 -8.37 -22.67
C ASP A 60 6.04 -7.10 -22.25
N THR A 61 5.70 -6.50 -21.12
CA THR A 61 6.26 -5.23 -20.68
C THR A 61 6.83 -5.37 -19.28
N THR A 62 8.02 -4.81 -19.05
CA THR A 62 8.71 -4.83 -17.74
C THR A 62 9.21 -3.45 -17.34
N GLY A 63 9.52 -3.29 -16.05
CA GLY A 63 10.19 -2.15 -15.49
C GLY A 63 9.27 -1.14 -14.82
N ARG A 64 9.88 -0.37 -13.91
CA ARG A 64 9.17 0.64 -13.08
C ARG A 64 8.49 1.73 -13.89
N ARG A 65 9.04 2.10 -15.07
CA ARG A 65 8.40 3.08 -15.96
C ARG A 65 7.05 2.58 -16.45
N ALA A 66 7.00 1.36 -16.95
CA ALA A 66 5.76 0.75 -17.40
C ALA A 66 4.76 0.56 -16.25
N LEU A 67 5.25 0.23 -15.06
CA LEU A 67 4.43 0.13 -13.86
C LEU A 67 3.85 1.51 -13.46
N HIS A 68 4.65 2.57 -13.53
CA HIS A 68 4.20 3.94 -13.28
C HIS A 68 3.06 4.34 -14.22
N ASP A 69 3.24 4.12 -15.53
CA ASP A 69 2.24 4.46 -16.54
C ASP A 69 0.95 3.65 -16.33
N SER A 70 1.08 2.38 -15.91
CA SER A 70 -0.06 1.53 -15.56
C SER A 70 -0.83 2.05 -14.34
N PHE A 71 -0.14 2.42 -13.26
CA PHE A 71 -0.77 3.00 -12.07
C PHE A 71 -1.40 4.37 -12.40
N ALA A 72 -0.69 5.24 -13.14
CA ALA A 72 -1.23 6.53 -13.55
C ALA A 72 -2.57 6.37 -14.28
N THR A 73 -2.63 5.44 -15.24
CA THR A 73 -3.86 5.16 -15.99
C THR A 73 -4.98 4.63 -15.10
N GLN A 74 -4.70 3.66 -14.22
CA GLN A 74 -5.71 3.06 -13.35
C GLN A 74 -6.22 4.05 -12.30
N LEU A 75 -5.33 4.80 -11.65
CA LEU A 75 -5.70 5.75 -10.61
C LEU A 75 -6.37 7.02 -11.17
N ALA A 76 -6.18 7.31 -12.45
CA ALA A 76 -6.91 8.40 -13.12
C ALA A 76 -8.42 8.13 -13.25
N THR A 77 -8.84 6.86 -13.17
CA THR A 77 -10.27 6.49 -13.31
C THR A 77 -11.05 6.54 -11.99
N VAL A 78 -10.36 6.73 -10.86
CA VAL A 78 -10.98 6.78 -9.53
C VAL A 78 -10.57 8.05 -8.79
N GLY A 79 -11.40 8.49 -7.87
CA GLY A 79 -11.13 9.59 -6.98
C GLY A 79 -10.33 9.15 -5.74
N VAL A 80 -10.77 9.53 -4.56
CA VAL A 80 -10.14 9.17 -3.28
C VAL A 80 -10.09 7.65 -3.10
N THR A 81 -8.97 7.17 -2.58
CA THR A 81 -8.82 5.79 -2.10
C THR A 81 -8.31 5.80 -0.68
N ILE A 82 -8.75 4.82 0.11
CA ILE A 82 -8.28 4.60 1.49
C ILE A 82 -8.00 3.10 1.63
N LEU A 83 -6.73 2.72 1.72
CA LEU A 83 -6.32 1.33 1.87
C LEU A 83 -5.95 1.03 3.32
N ASN A 84 -6.78 0.30 4.01
CA ASN A 84 -6.50 -0.18 5.36
C ASN A 84 -5.99 -1.63 5.30
N THR A 85 -4.67 -1.81 5.27
CA THR A 85 -4.02 -3.12 5.31
C THR A 85 -4.03 -3.67 6.73
N GLY A 86 -4.51 -4.91 6.87
CA GLY A 86 -4.67 -5.57 8.17
C GLY A 86 -3.80 -6.82 8.31
N THR A 87 -4.43 -8.00 8.39
CA THR A 87 -3.73 -9.28 8.55
C THR A 87 -2.67 -9.47 7.47
N HIS A 88 -1.44 -9.76 7.89
CA HIS A 88 -0.32 -10.00 7.00
C HIS A 88 0.44 -11.25 7.44
N GLN A 89 0.29 -12.33 6.68
CA GLN A 89 1.11 -13.55 6.78
C GLN A 89 2.32 -13.41 5.86
N ILE A 90 3.50 -13.77 6.34
CA ILE A 90 4.77 -13.72 5.59
C ILE A 90 5.45 -15.06 5.74
N ASP A 91 5.82 -15.66 4.60
CA ASP A 91 6.58 -16.89 4.51
C ASP A 91 7.96 -16.56 3.91
N LEU A 92 8.96 -16.46 4.77
CA LEU A 92 10.36 -16.23 4.37
C LEU A 92 10.95 -17.49 3.77
N GLY A 93 11.73 -17.34 2.70
CA GLY A 93 12.45 -18.44 2.07
C GLY A 93 13.38 -19.19 3.02
N GLY A 94 13.57 -20.48 2.74
CA GLY A 94 14.49 -21.35 3.48
C GLY A 94 15.93 -21.25 2.95
N PRO A 95 16.82 -22.18 3.37
CA PRO A 95 18.21 -22.22 2.94
C PRO A 95 18.34 -22.20 1.39
N GLY A 96 19.15 -21.28 0.87
CA GLY A 96 19.34 -21.03 -0.54
C GLY A 96 18.28 -20.12 -1.20
N ALA A 97 17.32 -19.62 -0.43
CA ALA A 97 16.28 -18.70 -0.87
C ALA A 97 16.03 -17.57 0.15
N GLU A 98 17.04 -17.20 0.92
CA GLU A 98 16.96 -16.24 2.03
C GLU A 98 16.57 -14.82 1.57
N ASP A 99 16.76 -14.52 0.28
CA ASP A 99 16.37 -13.26 -0.35
C ASP A 99 14.98 -13.28 -0.98
N LEU A 100 14.22 -14.36 -0.79
CA LEU A 100 12.87 -14.53 -1.31
C LEU A 100 11.86 -14.65 -0.17
N ALA A 101 10.66 -14.12 -0.39
CA ALA A 101 9.53 -14.31 0.51
C ALA A 101 8.22 -14.25 -0.27
N THR A 102 7.17 -14.85 0.30
CA THR A 102 5.79 -14.70 -0.16
C THR A 102 4.90 -14.24 0.99
N GLY A 103 3.71 -13.74 0.69
CA GLY A 103 2.78 -13.37 1.75
C GLY A 103 1.37 -13.14 1.26
N HIS A 104 0.45 -13.11 2.24
CA HIS A 104 -0.94 -12.75 2.05
C HIS A 104 -1.28 -11.54 2.91
N VAL A 105 -1.80 -10.50 2.27
CA VAL A 105 -2.22 -9.27 2.95
C VAL A 105 -3.72 -9.08 2.78
N TYR A 106 -4.45 -8.98 3.88
CA TYR A 106 -5.85 -8.60 3.83
C TYR A 106 -5.98 -7.09 3.88
N CYS A 107 -6.84 -6.53 3.03
CA CYS A 107 -7.06 -5.09 2.94
C CYS A 107 -8.56 -4.80 2.89
N LYS A 108 -8.98 -3.80 3.66
CA LYS A 108 -10.25 -3.10 3.46
C LYS A 108 -9.95 -1.84 2.69
N ALA A 109 -10.56 -1.68 1.54
CA ALA A 109 -10.39 -0.49 0.72
C ALA A 109 -11.71 0.26 0.59
N GLU A 110 -11.61 1.57 0.62
CA GLU A 110 -12.67 2.49 0.28
C GLU A 110 -12.25 3.24 -0.98
N ILE A 111 -13.15 3.41 -1.94
CA ILE A 111 -12.83 3.96 -3.26
C ILE A 111 -13.97 4.87 -3.72
N GLN A 112 -13.62 6.10 -4.06
CA GLN A 112 -14.53 6.99 -4.78
C GLN A 112 -14.53 6.62 -6.28
N ASP A 113 -15.70 6.24 -6.80
CA ASP A 113 -15.93 5.92 -8.21
C ASP A 113 -17.03 6.84 -8.75
N GLY A 114 -16.65 7.99 -9.26
CA GLY A 114 -17.59 9.07 -9.56
C GLY A 114 -18.34 9.51 -8.31
N ASP A 115 -19.67 9.46 -8.36
CA ASP A 115 -20.55 9.80 -7.22
C ASP A 115 -20.74 8.64 -6.24
N ARG A 116 -20.21 7.45 -6.55
CA ARG A 116 -20.35 6.25 -5.73
C ARG A 116 -19.22 6.10 -4.73
N TRP A 117 -19.53 5.53 -3.58
CA TRP A 117 -18.55 5.11 -2.59
C TRP A 117 -18.54 3.59 -2.50
N ILE A 118 -17.40 2.98 -2.85
CA ILE A 118 -17.26 1.53 -2.95
C ILE A 118 -16.39 1.02 -1.82
N HIS A 119 -16.90 0.03 -1.09
CA HIS A 119 -16.11 -0.75 -0.15
C HIS A 119 -15.64 -2.06 -0.82
N GLN A 120 -14.37 -2.38 -0.66
CA GLN A 120 -13.82 -3.66 -1.09
C GLN A 120 -13.18 -4.42 0.06
N ALA A 121 -13.38 -5.73 0.09
CA ALA A 121 -12.54 -6.64 0.86
C ALA A 121 -11.61 -7.35 -0.11
N ILE A 122 -10.30 -7.22 0.13
CA ILE A 122 -9.24 -7.65 -0.78
C ILE A 122 -8.29 -8.57 -0.02
N ARG A 123 -7.70 -9.53 -0.74
CA ARG A 123 -6.46 -10.19 -0.37
C ARG A 123 -5.44 -9.93 -1.47
N TYR A 124 -4.28 -9.43 -1.09
CA TYR A 124 -3.12 -9.42 -1.97
C TYR A 124 -2.33 -10.71 -1.78
N ASP A 125 -1.97 -11.37 -2.89
CA ASP A 125 -1.02 -12.47 -2.92
C ASP A 125 0.31 -11.89 -3.43
N ASP A 126 1.29 -11.79 -2.54
CA ASP A 126 2.54 -11.08 -2.75
C ASP A 126 3.73 -12.01 -2.92
N THR A 127 4.66 -11.60 -3.77
CA THR A 127 6.01 -12.16 -3.87
C THR A 127 7.01 -11.04 -3.66
N TYR A 128 8.00 -11.28 -2.81
CA TYR A 128 9.03 -10.33 -2.43
C TYR A 128 10.42 -10.84 -2.76
N ARG A 129 11.33 -9.93 -3.04
CA ARG A 129 12.77 -10.22 -3.20
C ARG A 129 13.59 -9.15 -2.49
N ARG A 130 14.64 -9.58 -1.78
CA ARG A 130 15.62 -8.67 -1.20
C ARG A 130 16.66 -8.32 -2.28
N VAL A 131 16.80 -7.04 -2.57
CA VAL A 131 17.74 -6.49 -3.55
C VAL A 131 18.56 -5.41 -2.86
N GLU A 132 19.89 -5.56 -2.84
CA GLU A 132 20.79 -4.62 -2.18
C GLU A 132 20.38 -4.33 -0.72
N GLY A 133 20.00 -5.38 0.01
CA GLY A 133 19.59 -5.30 1.42
C GLY A 133 18.16 -4.78 1.67
N ARG A 134 17.40 -4.45 0.64
CA ARG A 134 16.02 -3.95 0.77
C ARG A 134 15.00 -4.94 0.21
N TRP A 135 13.93 -5.18 0.95
CA TRP A 135 12.80 -5.96 0.45
C TRP A 135 11.96 -5.13 -0.51
N LEU A 136 11.61 -5.73 -1.66
CA LEU A 136 10.83 -5.13 -2.73
C LEU A 136 9.78 -6.11 -3.23
N PHE A 137 8.66 -5.60 -3.74
CA PHE A 137 7.68 -6.41 -4.44
C PHE A 137 8.26 -6.90 -5.78
N VAL A 138 8.19 -8.21 -6.01
CA VAL A 138 8.34 -8.80 -7.35
C VAL A 138 6.99 -8.81 -8.05
N ARG A 139 5.94 -9.16 -7.28
CA ARG A 139 4.58 -9.26 -7.78
C ARG A 139 3.59 -9.03 -6.65
N ARG A 140 2.50 -8.34 -6.96
CA ARG A 140 1.32 -8.21 -6.10
C ARG A 140 0.08 -8.54 -6.92
N ILE A 141 -0.69 -9.54 -6.50
CA ILE A 141 -1.93 -9.95 -7.16
C ILE A 141 -3.10 -9.54 -6.27
N HIS A 142 -3.95 -8.70 -6.81
CA HIS A 142 -5.21 -8.31 -6.19
C HIS A 142 -6.24 -9.43 -6.34
N ARG A 143 -6.78 -9.93 -5.21
CA ARG A 143 -7.86 -10.90 -5.13
C ARG A 143 -9.03 -10.27 -4.41
N LEU A 144 -10.14 -10.14 -5.09
CA LEU A 144 -11.35 -9.54 -4.54
C LEU A 144 -12.21 -10.61 -3.84
N PHE A 145 -12.60 -10.36 -2.58
CA PHE A 145 -13.66 -11.11 -1.92
C PHE A 145 -15.03 -10.56 -2.34
N TYR A 146 -15.20 -9.24 -2.21
CA TYR A 146 -16.37 -8.51 -2.69
C TYR A 146 -16.02 -7.04 -2.92
N GLY A 147 -16.79 -6.40 -3.79
CA GLY A 147 -16.92 -4.95 -3.89
C GLY A 147 -18.40 -4.61 -3.81
N ALA A 148 -18.74 -3.61 -3.02
CA ALA A 148 -20.12 -3.18 -2.83
C ALA A 148 -20.19 -1.66 -2.69
N GLU A 149 -21.18 -1.07 -3.35
CA GLU A 149 -21.53 0.32 -3.12
C GLU A 149 -22.16 0.47 -1.74
N VAL A 150 -21.75 1.50 -0.99
CA VAL A 150 -22.31 1.83 0.32
C VAL A 150 -23.01 3.18 0.25
N GLY A 151 -24.22 3.19 0.74
CA GLY A 151 -25.27 4.19 0.80
C GLY A 151 -24.93 5.65 0.42
N GLU A 152 -24.02 6.31 1.13
CA GLU A 152 -23.72 7.74 0.95
C GLU A 152 -22.23 7.93 0.64
N ASN A 153 -21.93 8.79 -0.33
CA ASN A 153 -20.55 9.22 -0.57
C ASN A 153 -20.12 10.20 0.54
N PRO A 154 -19.17 9.83 1.43
CA PRO A 154 -18.77 10.71 2.54
C PRO A 154 -18.09 12.00 2.08
N LEU A 155 -17.60 12.08 0.83
CA LEU A 155 -17.03 13.30 0.27
C LEU A 155 -18.09 14.29 -0.26
N ALA A 156 -19.37 13.89 -0.31
CA ALA A 156 -20.50 14.79 -0.57
C ALA A 156 -20.97 15.53 0.70
N LEU A 157 -20.47 15.16 1.87
CA LEU A 157 -20.81 15.82 3.13
C LEU A 157 -20.20 17.23 3.21
N ALA A 158 -20.81 18.09 4.02
CA ALA A 158 -20.22 19.39 4.37
C ALA A 158 -18.85 19.19 5.06
N PRO A 159 -17.91 20.15 4.94
CA PRO A 159 -16.65 20.09 5.65
C PRO A 159 -16.81 19.82 7.15
N ALA A 160 -16.01 18.93 7.69
CA ALA A 160 -16.02 18.61 9.12
C ALA A 160 -15.56 19.82 9.95
N ASN A 161 -16.26 20.09 11.05
CA ASN A 161 -15.83 21.09 12.03
C ASN A 161 -15.01 20.41 13.15
N TRP A 162 -13.93 19.71 12.75
CA TRP A 162 -13.04 19.01 13.68
C TRP A 162 -12.15 20.01 14.43
N PRO A 163 -11.92 19.86 15.76
CA PRO A 163 -12.43 18.78 16.64
C PRO A 163 -13.80 19.08 17.31
N ALA A 164 -14.45 20.18 17.00
CA ALA A 164 -15.72 20.55 17.64
C ALA A 164 -16.89 19.67 17.18
N GLY A 165 -16.83 19.12 15.97
CA GLY A 165 -17.75 18.13 15.40
C GLY A 165 -17.01 16.88 14.91
N HIS A 166 -17.73 15.73 14.80
CA HIS A 166 -17.16 14.44 14.45
C HIS A 166 -17.65 13.90 13.11
N THR A 167 -18.47 14.68 12.40
CA THR A 167 -19.03 14.31 11.10
C THR A 167 -18.67 15.34 10.05
N GLY A 168 -18.58 14.91 8.79
CA GLY A 168 -18.26 15.76 7.66
C GLY A 168 -17.02 15.30 6.89
N MET A 169 -16.77 15.94 5.75
CA MET A 169 -15.61 15.70 4.92
C MET A 169 -14.33 16.26 5.58
N GLY A 170 -13.27 15.46 5.66
CA GLY A 170 -11.96 15.88 6.12
C GLY A 170 -11.11 16.56 5.05
N THR A 171 -9.83 16.83 5.36
CA THR A 171 -8.90 17.49 4.45
C THR A 171 -8.04 16.52 3.62
N LEU A 172 -7.97 15.25 4.03
CA LEU A 172 -7.19 14.24 3.32
C LEU A 172 -7.99 13.56 2.20
N PRO A 173 -7.32 13.24 1.07
CA PRO A 173 -5.91 13.50 0.75
C PRO A 173 -5.67 14.85 0.08
N PHE A 174 -6.64 15.75 0.02
CA PHE A 174 -6.64 16.98 -0.78
C PHE A 174 -5.50 17.96 -0.43
N GLU A 175 -4.98 17.90 0.80
CA GLU A 175 -3.83 18.71 1.22
C GLU A 175 -2.46 18.05 0.94
N ASP A 176 -2.43 16.79 0.49
CA ASP A 176 -1.17 16.11 0.13
C ASP A 176 -0.62 16.67 -1.20
N PRO A 177 0.64 17.12 -1.26
CA PRO A 177 1.22 17.70 -2.49
C PRO A 177 1.21 16.74 -3.68
N THR A 178 1.54 15.47 -3.47
CA THR A 178 1.53 14.46 -4.54
C THR A 178 0.14 14.17 -5.08
N TRP A 179 -0.88 14.26 -4.23
CA TRP A 179 -2.28 14.20 -4.66
C TRP A 179 -2.65 15.40 -5.52
N GLN A 180 -2.27 16.62 -5.10
CA GLN A 180 -2.55 17.84 -5.85
C GLN A 180 -1.85 17.81 -7.21
N ASP A 181 -0.56 17.45 -7.25
CA ASP A 181 0.22 17.35 -8.48
C ASP A 181 -0.38 16.33 -9.46
N PHE A 182 -0.78 15.16 -8.95
CA PHE A 182 -1.41 14.11 -9.76
C PHE A 182 -2.73 14.56 -10.39
N ASN A 183 -3.52 15.38 -9.70
CA ASN A 183 -4.83 15.81 -10.15
C ASN A 183 -4.83 17.17 -10.86
N SER A 184 -3.74 17.93 -10.83
CA SER A 184 -3.65 19.29 -11.42
C SER A 184 -3.97 19.35 -12.92
N GLY A 185 -3.78 18.24 -13.65
CA GLY A 185 -4.14 18.14 -15.07
C GLY A 185 -5.62 17.79 -15.34
N LYS A 186 -6.41 17.43 -14.32
CA LYS A 186 -7.81 17.01 -14.48
C LYS A 186 -8.78 18.20 -14.45
N ASP A 187 -8.46 19.27 -13.71
CA ASP A 187 -9.33 20.43 -13.56
C ASP A 187 -9.52 21.23 -14.87
N SER A 188 -8.64 21.05 -15.84
CA SER A 188 -8.76 21.72 -17.16
C SER A 188 -9.80 21.10 -18.09
N THR A 189 -10.39 19.96 -17.73
CA THR A 189 -11.39 19.23 -18.53
C THR A 189 -12.75 19.08 -17.81
N ALA A 190 -12.93 19.68 -16.63
CA ALA A 190 -14.23 19.70 -15.97
C ALA A 190 -15.23 20.47 -16.85
N PRO A 191 -16.46 19.93 -17.10
CA PRO A 191 -17.49 20.67 -17.80
C PRO A 191 -17.84 21.90 -16.98
N THR A 192 -17.70 23.07 -17.61
CA THR A 192 -18.15 24.34 -17.04
C THR A 192 -19.56 24.63 -17.50
N ASP A 193 -20.36 25.26 -16.64
CA ASP A 193 -21.66 25.82 -17.05
C ASP A 193 -21.45 26.99 -18.06
N ASP A 194 -22.54 27.49 -18.63
CA ASP A 194 -22.53 28.59 -19.59
C ASP A 194 -21.92 29.90 -19.03
N THR A 195 -21.55 29.95 -17.76
CA THR A 195 -20.91 31.09 -17.08
C THR A 195 -19.44 30.84 -16.75
N GLY A 196 -18.87 29.66 -17.14
CA GLY A 196 -17.47 29.28 -16.90
C GLY A 196 -17.21 28.77 -15.47
N ARG A 197 -18.24 28.40 -14.72
CA ARG A 197 -18.10 27.76 -13.40
C ARG A 197 -18.04 26.23 -13.56
N PRO A 198 -17.18 25.53 -12.78
CA PRO A 198 -17.23 24.08 -12.72
C PRO A 198 -18.62 23.62 -12.27
N LEU A 199 -19.16 22.63 -12.96
CA LEU A 199 -20.42 21.95 -12.59
C LEU A 199 -20.19 21.05 -11.39
#